data_f6245ae87d93280453a47859a2827b27
#
_entry.id   f6245ae87d93280453a47859a2827b27
#
_cell.length_a   1.000
_cell.length_b   1.000
_cell.length_c   1.000
_cell.angle_alpha   90.00
_cell.angle_beta   90.00
_cell.angle_gamma   90.00
#
_symmetry.space_group_name_H-M   'P 1'
#
loop_
_entity.id
_entity.type
_entity.pdbx_description
1 polymer ?
#
loop_
_entity_poly.entity_id
_entity_poly.type
_entity_poly.pdbx_seq_one_letter_code
_entity_poly.pdbx_strand_id
1 'polypeptide(L)'
;KALQNRDWGNVAVLYGGLSSEREISLKSGRAVADALMRQNVTIDLVDVGADFLSILAAQQNGARKKWDRAFIVLHGVGGEDGMMQAVLEMAGIPYTGSRVLASALGMDKWRTKMIWQAQQLSTPGYALLQQDTDWHACIEMLGGTAIVKPACEGSSIGMRKVGNAGELQEAFVFASGFAGSVLAESWIAGAEFTVAILDGSALPPIRLETGHDFYDFDAKYISNSTRYLCPCGLPVEKENELKQLAELAFAAVGCRGWGRVDVMQDQQGKFYLLEVNTVPGMTDHSLVPMAAKAAGMSFDQLVLTVLGGTDGN
;
A
#
# COMPACT_ATOMS: atom_id res chain seq x y z
N LYS A 1 23.71 -6.23 -11.18
CA LYS A 1 24.26 -6.79 -12.45
C LYS A 1 23.57 -8.09 -12.88
N ALA A 2 23.17 -8.97 -11.97
CA ALA A 2 22.53 -10.26 -12.31
C ALA A 2 21.11 -10.09 -12.94
N LEU A 3 20.39 -9.03 -12.60
CA LEU A 3 19.04 -8.76 -13.12
C LEU A 3 19.02 -8.06 -14.49
N GLN A 4 20.07 -7.31 -14.83
CA GLN A 4 20.10 -6.43 -16.04
C GLN A 4 20.21 -7.18 -17.37
N ASN A 5 20.73 -8.41 -17.40
CA ASN A 5 20.94 -9.19 -18.63
C ASN A 5 20.13 -10.49 -18.64
N ARG A 6 19.08 -10.53 -17.85
CA ARG A 6 18.23 -11.70 -17.72
C ARG A 6 17.14 -11.69 -18.80
N ASP A 7 16.86 -12.87 -19.35
CA ASP A 7 15.65 -13.07 -20.15
C ASP A 7 14.44 -13.17 -19.21
N TRP A 8 13.58 -12.18 -19.27
CA TRP A 8 12.35 -12.09 -18.47
C TRP A 8 11.14 -12.70 -19.18
N GLY A 9 11.30 -13.06 -20.46
CA GLY A 9 10.18 -13.43 -21.31
C GLY A 9 9.26 -12.23 -21.62
N ASN A 10 8.00 -12.50 -21.84
CA ASN A 10 6.96 -11.49 -22.07
C ASN A 10 6.28 -11.12 -20.75
N VAL A 11 6.48 -9.89 -20.31
CA VAL A 11 5.95 -9.38 -19.03
C VAL A 11 4.66 -8.61 -19.26
N ALA A 12 3.55 -9.09 -18.70
CA ALA A 12 2.32 -8.31 -18.67
C ALA A 12 2.42 -7.22 -17.59
N VAL A 13 2.35 -5.97 -17.98
CA VAL A 13 2.20 -4.84 -17.03
C VAL A 13 0.71 -4.56 -16.89
N LEU A 14 0.16 -4.95 -15.74
CA LEU A 14 -1.27 -4.84 -15.44
C LEU A 14 -1.52 -3.50 -14.72
N TYR A 15 -2.21 -2.59 -15.38
CA TYR A 15 -2.47 -1.24 -14.89
C TYR A 15 -3.91 -0.80 -15.15
N GLY A 16 -4.32 0.36 -14.67
CA GLY A 16 -5.67 0.91 -14.80
C GLY A 16 -6.59 0.38 -13.70
N GLY A 17 -7.33 -0.66 -14.00
CA GLY A 17 -8.30 -1.23 -13.06
C GLY A 17 -9.60 -0.43 -13.00
N LEU A 18 -10.52 -0.89 -12.13
CA LEU A 18 -11.86 -0.32 -11.96
C LEU A 18 -12.04 0.45 -10.63
N SER A 19 -10.99 0.56 -9.84
CA SER A 19 -11.03 1.28 -8.56
C SER A 19 -11.00 2.79 -8.73
N SER A 20 -11.27 3.53 -7.67
CA SER A 20 -11.14 5.00 -7.60
C SER A 20 -9.70 5.50 -7.84
N GLU A 21 -8.71 4.60 -7.75
CA GLU A 21 -7.28 4.91 -7.95
C GLU A 21 -6.79 4.65 -9.40
N ARG A 22 -7.73 4.43 -10.34
CA ARG A 22 -7.42 4.14 -11.75
C ARG A 22 -6.42 5.11 -12.37
N GLU A 23 -6.63 6.41 -12.20
CA GLU A 23 -5.77 7.44 -12.82
C GLU A 23 -4.31 7.37 -12.33
N ILE A 24 -4.12 7.06 -11.06
CA ILE A 24 -2.79 6.88 -10.47
C ILE A 24 -2.15 5.60 -11.01
N SER A 25 -2.93 4.53 -11.12
CA SER A 25 -2.49 3.27 -11.71
C SER A 25 -2.07 3.42 -13.17
N LEU A 26 -2.80 4.21 -13.97
CA LEU A 26 -2.44 4.49 -15.36
C LEU A 26 -1.08 5.20 -15.46
N LYS A 27 -0.79 6.16 -14.58
CA LYS A 27 0.50 6.85 -14.52
C LYS A 27 1.63 5.92 -14.07
N SER A 28 1.41 5.20 -12.96
CA SER A 28 2.38 4.23 -12.41
C SER A 28 2.71 3.13 -13.42
N GLY A 29 1.70 2.58 -14.07
CA GLY A 29 1.87 1.51 -15.05
C GLY A 29 2.68 1.93 -16.27
N ARG A 30 2.46 3.14 -16.78
CA ARG A 30 3.27 3.70 -17.87
C ARG A 30 4.72 3.90 -17.44
N ALA A 31 4.95 4.45 -16.26
CA ALA A 31 6.30 4.64 -15.74
C ALA A 31 7.06 3.30 -15.59
N VAL A 32 6.39 2.26 -15.08
CA VAL A 32 6.95 0.91 -14.98
C VAL A 32 7.22 0.32 -16.36
N ALA A 33 6.27 0.43 -17.29
CA ALA A 33 6.43 -0.06 -18.66
C ALA A 33 7.63 0.59 -19.36
N ASP A 34 7.77 1.91 -19.27
CA ASP A 34 8.89 2.65 -19.84
C ASP A 34 10.22 2.23 -19.23
N ALA A 35 10.26 2.00 -17.92
CA ALA A 35 11.47 1.52 -17.24
C ALA A 35 11.86 0.11 -17.70
N LEU A 36 10.91 -0.79 -17.85
CA LEU A 36 11.16 -2.15 -18.37
C LEU A 36 11.65 -2.12 -19.82
N MET A 37 11.04 -1.30 -20.67
CA MET A 37 11.48 -1.13 -22.07
C MET A 37 12.90 -0.58 -22.17
N ARG A 38 13.28 0.38 -21.32
CA ARG A 38 14.69 0.87 -21.26
C ARG A 38 15.69 -0.22 -20.87
N GLN A 39 15.21 -1.26 -20.16
CA GLN A 39 16.02 -2.43 -19.77
C GLN A 39 15.92 -3.58 -20.79
N ASN A 40 15.39 -3.32 -21.98
CA ASN A 40 15.15 -4.30 -23.05
C ASN A 40 14.25 -5.49 -22.64
N VAL A 41 13.35 -5.28 -21.68
CA VAL A 41 12.33 -6.27 -21.31
C VAL A 41 11.17 -6.19 -22.29
N THR A 42 10.77 -7.33 -22.83
CA THR A 42 9.56 -7.41 -23.67
C THR A 42 8.32 -7.28 -22.77
N ILE A 43 7.44 -6.34 -23.08
CA ILE A 43 6.23 -6.11 -22.29
C ILE A 43 4.96 -6.20 -23.13
N ASP A 44 3.88 -6.52 -22.46
CA ASP A 44 2.49 -6.33 -22.89
C ASP A 44 1.82 -5.41 -21.88
N LEU A 45 1.53 -4.17 -22.26
CA LEU A 45 0.88 -3.18 -21.40
C LEU A 45 -0.63 -3.39 -21.45
N VAL A 46 -1.23 -3.84 -20.35
CA VAL A 46 -2.62 -4.29 -20.31
C VAL A 46 -3.44 -3.38 -19.40
N ASP A 47 -4.33 -2.60 -19.98
CA ASP A 47 -5.34 -1.87 -19.22
C ASP A 47 -6.42 -2.85 -18.74
N VAL A 48 -6.45 -3.05 -17.41
CA VAL A 48 -7.35 -4.01 -16.78
C VAL A 48 -8.74 -3.38 -16.66
N GLY A 49 -9.65 -3.89 -17.45
CA GLY A 49 -11.06 -3.50 -17.47
C GLY A 49 -11.98 -4.71 -17.24
N ALA A 50 -13.26 -4.53 -17.54
CA ALA A 50 -14.27 -5.57 -17.43
C ALA A 50 -14.02 -6.77 -18.37
N ASP A 51 -13.25 -6.56 -19.42
CA ASP A 51 -12.88 -7.56 -20.44
C ASP A 51 -11.60 -8.34 -20.09
N PHE A 52 -11.00 -8.10 -18.93
CA PHE A 52 -9.69 -8.69 -18.56
C PHE A 52 -9.67 -10.22 -18.64
N LEU A 53 -10.73 -10.90 -18.21
CA LEU A 53 -10.81 -12.36 -18.30
C LEU A 53 -10.80 -12.87 -19.75
N SER A 54 -11.38 -12.12 -20.68
CA SER A 54 -11.33 -12.43 -22.12
C SER A 54 -9.92 -12.25 -22.68
N ILE A 55 -9.20 -11.21 -22.23
CA ILE A 55 -7.80 -10.97 -22.60
C ILE A 55 -6.91 -12.10 -22.06
N LEU A 56 -7.12 -12.51 -20.81
CA LEU A 56 -6.40 -13.62 -20.18
C LEU A 56 -6.66 -14.94 -20.93
N ALA A 57 -7.91 -15.23 -21.27
CA ALA A 57 -8.25 -16.43 -22.05
C ALA A 57 -7.58 -16.43 -23.43
N ALA A 58 -7.51 -15.28 -24.10
CA ALA A 58 -6.86 -15.15 -25.40
C ALA A 58 -5.35 -15.41 -25.35
N GLN A 59 -4.67 -14.98 -24.30
CA GLN A 59 -3.25 -15.30 -24.11
C GLN A 59 -3.04 -16.77 -23.73
N GLN A 60 -3.95 -17.37 -22.97
CA GLN A 60 -3.87 -18.78 -22.55
C GLN A 60 -4.10 -19.76 -23.73
N ASN A 61 -5.02 -19.46 -24.64
CA ASN A 61 -5.34 -20.31 -25.80
C ASN A 61 -4.48 -20.02 -27.06
N GLY A 62 -3.49 -19.13 -26.95
CA GLY A 62 -2.57 -18.78 -28.03
C GLY A 62 -3.11 -17.80 -29.06
N ALA A 63 -4.30 -17.23 -28.88
CA ALA A 63 -4.81 -16.16 -29.72
C ALA A 63 -4.08 -14.81 -29.46
N ARG A 64 -3.31 -14.74 -28.38
CA ARG A 64 -2.44 -13.64 -28.01
C ARG A 64 -1.11 -14.17 -27.50
N LYS A 65 -0.04 -13.37 -27.56
CA LYS A 65 1.28 -13.76 -27.06
C LYS A 65 1.18 -14.12 -25.56
N LYS A 66 1.70 -15.29 -25.20
CA LYS A 66 1.70 -15.76 -23.82
C LYS A 66 2.47 -14.81 -22.91
N TRP A 67 1.97 -14.62 -21.71
CA TRP A 67 2.68 -13.93 -20.63
C TRP A 67 3.51 -14.95 -19.83
N ASP A 68 4.77 -14.65 -19.64
CA ASP A 68 5.66 -15.46 -18.80
C ASP A 68 5.59 -15.04 -17.34
N ARG A 69 5.25 -13.77 -17.10
CA ARG A 69 5.02 -13.18 -15.77
C ARG A 69 4.20 -11.92 -15.85
N ALA A 70 3.69 -11.45 -14.70
CA ALA A 70 2.93 -10.22 -14.59
C ALA A 70 3.55 -9.27 -13.58
N PHE A 71 3.60 -7.99 -13.93
CA PHE A 71 3.90 -6.88 -13.02
C PHE A 71 2.59 -6.19 -12.67
N ILE A 72 2.15 -6.29 -11.42
CA ILE A 72 0.90 -5.70 -10.96
C ILE A 72 1.15 -4.25 -10.55
N VAL A 73 0.45 -3.32 -11.19
CA VAL A 73 0.46 -1.88 -10.88
C VAL A 73 -0.99 -1.39 -10.70
N LEU A 74 -1.83 -2.24 -10.14
CA LEU A 74 -3.24 -1.96 -9.86
C LEU A 74 -3.38 -1.57 -8.39
N HIS A 75 -4.00 -0.42 -8.14
CA HIS A 75 -4.22 0.10 -6.79
C HIS A 75 -5.67 -0.09 -6.36
N GLY A 76 -5.87 -0.25 -5.04
CA GLY A 76 -7.19 -0.41 -4.45
C GLY A 76 -7.86 -1.75 -4.74
N VAL A 77 -9.18 -1.75 -4.70
CA VAL A 77 -10.01 -2.95 -4.89
C VAL A 77 -9.78 -3.56 -6.27
N GLY A 78 -9.61 -4.88 -6.31
CA GLY A 78 -9.31 -5.65 -7.52
C GLY A 78 -7.83 -5.84 -7.81
N GLY A 79 -6.95 -4.98 -7.29
CA GLY A 79 -5.50 -5.04 -7.49
C GLY A 79 -4.68 -5.34 -6.24
N GLU A 80 -5.14 -4.83 -5.07
CA GLU A 80 -4.43 -4.96 -3.79
C GLU A 80 -5.12 -5.92 -2.81
N ASP A 81 -6.27 -6.48 -3.15
CA ASP A 81 -7.13 -7.26 -2.26
C ASP A 81 -7.06 -8.78 -2.45
N GLY A 82 -6.15 -9.25 -3.28
CA GLY A 82 -5.97 -10.68 -3.58
C GLY A 82 -6.74 -11.19 -4.80
N MET A 83 -7.66 -10.41 -5.38
CA MET A 83 -8.46 -10.85 -6.53
C MET A 83 -7.60 -11.07 -7.77
N MET A 84 -6.80 -10.09 -8.19
CA MET A 84 -5.89 -10.24 -9.33
C MET A 84 -4.86 -11.31 -9.09
N GLN A 85 -4.32 -11.39 -7.88
CA GLN A 85 -3.37 -12.40 -7.47
C GLN A 85 -3.93 -13.82 -7.62
N ALA A 86 -5.18 -14.04 -7.18
CA ALA A 86 -5.86 -15.33 -7.32
C ALA A 86 -6.09 -15.72 -8.79
N VAL A 87 -6.49 -14.77 -9.62
CA VAL A 87 -6.70 -15.00 -11.07
C VAL A 87 -5.38 -15.40 -11.75
N LEU A 88 -4.27 -14.74 -11.41
CA LEU A 88 -2.95 -15.05 -11.97
C LEU A 88 -2.43 -16.40 -11.47
N GLU A 89 -2.66 -16.75 -10.20
CA GLU A 89 -2.31 -18.08 -9.67
C GLU A 89 -3.07 -19.19 -10.38
N MET A 90 -4.37 -19.04 -10.58
CA MET A 90 -5.18 -20.00 -11.34
C MET A 90 -4.72 -20.14 -12.81
N ALA A 91 -4.22 -19.07 -13.40
CA ALA A 91 -3.68 -19.06 -14.75
C ALA A 91 -2.22 -19.58 -14.82
N GLY A 92 -1.57 -19.87 -13.69
CA GLY A 92 -0.18 -20.30 -13.62
C GLY A 92 0.82 -19.23 -14.06
N ILE A 93 0.49 -17.94 -13.86
CA ILE A 93 1.32 -16.79 -14.21
C ILE A 93 1.98 -16.24 -12.95
N PRO A 94 3.31 -16.33 -12.78
CA PRO A 94 4.02 -15.66 -11.71
C PRO A 94 3.83 -14.15 -11.75
N TYR A 95 3.74 -13.51 -10.60
CA TYR A 95 3.45 -12.08 -10.50
C TYR A 95 4.25 -11.41 -9.40
N THR A 96 4.38 -10.08 -9.47
CA THR A 96 5.08 -9.25 -8.49
C THR A 96 4.27 -9.06 -7.20
N GLY A 97 4.97 -8.94 -6.07
CA GLY A 97 4.39 -8.53 -4.80
C GLY A 97 3.81 -9.66 -3.96
N SER A 98 2.95 -9.28 -3.04
CA SER A 98 2.33 -10.18 -2.07
C SER A 98 1.31 -11.12 -2.72
N ARG A 99 1.14 -12.31 -2.13
CA ARG A 99 0.19 -13.32 -2.59
C ARG A 99 -1.23 -13.04 -2.09
N VAL A 100 -2.16 -13.91 -2.44
CA VAL A 100 -3.61 -13.77 -2.21
C VAL A 100 -3.93 -13.42 -0.76
N LEU A 101 -3.48 -14.25 0.19
CA LEU A 101 -3.84 -14.08 1.61
C LEU A 101 -3.30 -12.76 2.18
N ALA A 102 -2.02 -12.49 1.95
CA ALA A 102 -1.39 -11.27 2.48
C ALA A 102 -1.97 -10.00 1.85
N SER A 103 -2.29 -10.02 0.56
CA SER A 103 -2.97 -8.90 -0.12
C SER A 103 -4.36 -8.66 0.46
N ALA A 104 -5.16 -9.71 0.65
CA ALA A 104 -6.49 -9.61 1.24
C ALA A 104 -6.45 -9.09 2.70
N LEU A 105 -5.53 -9.60 3.51
CA LEU A 105 -5.34 -9.16 4.90
C LEU A 105 -4.83 -7.71 4.95
N GLY A 106 -3.85 -7.36 4.13
CA GLY A 106 -3.27 -6.02 4.08
C GLY A 106 -4.26 -4.94 3.64
N MET A 107 -5.22 -5.29 2.80
CA MET A 107 -6.28 -4.38 2.38
C MET A 107 -7.30 -4.11 3.50
N ASP A 108 -7.48 -5.03 4.44
CA ASP A 108 -8.37 -4.90 5.59
C ASP A 108 -7.62 -4.37 6.81
N LYS A 109 -7.76 -3.07 7.09
CA LYS A 109 -7.06 -2.40 8.20
C LYS A 109 -7.40 -3.01 9.56
N TRP A 110 -8.63 -3.44 9.76
CA TRP A 110 -9.04 -4.07 11.02
C TRP A 110 -8.34 -5.41 11.24
N ARG A 111 -8.36 -6.29 10.24
CA ARG A 111 -7.70 -7.60 10.33
C ARG A 111 -6.17 -7.48 10.42
N THR A 112 -5.59 -6.53 9.70
CA THR A 112 -4.17 -6.19 9.80
C THR A 112 -3.79 -5.79 11.23
N LYS A 113 -4.58 -4.92 11.88
CA LYS A 113 -4.36 -4.51 13.28
C LYS A 113 -4.48 -5.69 14.25
N MET A 114 -5.45 -6.59 14.05
CA MET A 114 -5.59 -7.80 14.87
C MET A 114 -4.34 -8.69 14.78
N ILE A 115 -3.77 -8.85 13.60
CA ILE A 115 -2.52 -9.61 13.38
C ILE A 115 -1.36 -8.93 14.12
N TRP A 116 -1.20 -7.62 13.98
CA TRP A 116 -0.14 -6.87 14.64
C TRP A 116 -0.26 -6.95 16.17
N GLN A 117 -1.46 -6.83 16.71
CA GLN A 117 -1.69 -7.01 18.15
C GLN A 117 -1.33 -8.41 18.64
N ALA A 118 -1.70 -9.45 17.89
CA ALA A 118 -1.35 -10.83 18.22
C ALA A 118 0.18 -11.07 18.20
N GLN A 119 0.91 -10.31 17.41
CA GLN A 119 2.38 -10.31 17.33
C GLN A 119 3.03 -9.28 18.26
N GLN A 120 2.25 -8.61 19.13
CA GLN A 120 2.71 -7.57 20.06
C GLN A 120 3.39 -6.37 19.36
N LEU A 121 3.00 -6.09 18.10
CA LEU A 121 3.45 -4.92 17.37
C LEU A 121 2.53 -3.73 17.68
N SER A 122 3.14 -2.56 17.89
CA SER A 122 2.42 -1.35 18.29
C SER A 122 1.56 -0.78 17.17
N THR A 123 0.27 -0.62 17.43
CA THR A 123 -0.71 0.04 16.55
C THR A 123 -1.64 0.89 17.42
N PRO A 124 -2.23 2.01 16.92
CA PRO A 124 -3.16 2.79 17.71
C PRO A 124 -4.32 1.96 18.27
N GLY A 125 -4.79 2.26 19.47
CA GLY A 125 -6.03 1.69 19.99
C GLY A 125 -7.18 1.89 19.01
N TYR A 126 -8.08 0.93 18.89
CA TYR A 126 -9.14 0.98 17.90
C TYR A 126 -10.42 0.30 18.36
N ALA A 127 -11.51 0.65 17.71
CA ALA A 127 -12.81 0.01 17.85
C ALA A 127 -13.43 -0.26 16.48
N LEU A 128 -14.07 -1.42 16.34
CA LEU A 128 -14.94 -1.70 15.21
C LEU A 128 -16.31 -1.07 15.52
N LEU A 129 -16.73 -0.12 14.68
CA LEU A 129 -17.98 0.60 14.87
C LEU A 129 -19.16 -0.16 14.28
N GLN A 130 -20.29 -0.13 15.00
CA GLN A 130 -21.56 -0.72 14.59
C GLN A 130 -22.71 0.25 14.92
N GLN A 131 -23.93 -0.05 14.48
CA GLN A 131 -25.09 0.82 14.73
C GLN A 131 -25.44 0.95 16.21
N ASP A 132 -25.16 -0.08 17.00
CA ASP A 132 -25.39 -0.16 18.44
C ASP A 132 -24.19 0.22 19.29
N THR A 133 -23.15 0.81 18.70
CA THR A 133 -21.97 1.31 19.42
C THR A 133 -22.36 2.35 20.47
N ASP A 134 -21.87 2.18 21.69
CA ASP A 134 -21.93 3.26 22.69
C ASP A 134 -20.90 4.35 22.31
N TRP A 135 -21.39 5.40 21.66
CA TRP A 135 -20.54 6.46 21.09
C TRP A 135 -19.75 7.23 22.14
N HIS A 136 -20.34 7.44 23.33
CA HIS A 136 -19.65 8.13 24.43
C HIS A 136 -18.54 7.28 25.03
N ALA A 137 -18.84 6.04 25.37
CA ALA A 137 -17.82 5.12 25.91
C ALA A 137 -16.71 4.85 24.87
N CYS A 138 -17.08 4.74 23.58
CA CYS A 138 -16.13 4.48 22.52
C CYS A 138 -15.12 5.62 22.33
N ILE A 139 -15.58 6.88 22.21
CA ILE A 139 -14.66 8.02 22.04
C ILE A 139 -13.80 8.25 23.29
N GLU A 140 -14.34 8.02 24.47
CA GLU A 140 -13.57 8.10 25.71
C GLU A 140 -12.47 7.04 25.77
N MET A 141 -12.79 5.78 25.45
CA MET A 141 -11.81 4.68 25.35
C MET A 141 -10.69 4.98 24.35
N LEU A 142 -11.00 5.68 23.26
CA LEU A 142 -10.03 6.07 22.25
C LEU A 142 -9.22 7.33 22.62
N GLY A 143 -9.43 7.91 23.81
CA GLY A 143 -8.67 9.06 24.31
C GLY A 143 -9.26 10.42 23.93
N GLY A 144 -10.53 10.49 23.54
CA GLY A 144 -11.26 11.73 23.27
C GLY A 144 -11.10 12.28 21.84
N THR A 145 -10.11 11.83 21.10
CA THR A 145 -9.92 12.16 19.68
C THR A 145 -9.59 10.90 18.90
N ALA A 146 -10.29 10.70 17.80
CA ALA A 146 -10.13 9.52 16.96
C ALA A 146 -10.16 9.87 15.48
N ILE A 147 -9.72 8.93 14.66
CA ILE A 147 -9.91 8.96 13.22
C ILE A 147 -10.80 7.79 12.83
N VAL A 148 -11.88 8.09 12.12
CA VAL A 148 -12.82 7.09 11.59
C VAL A 148 -12.46 6.81 10.14
N LYS A 149 -12.40 5.54 9.77
CA LYS A 149 -12.06 5.11 8.42
C LYS A 149 -12.78 3.84 8.00
N PRO A 150 -13.14 3.69 6.72
CA PRO A 150 -13.53 2.40 6.17
C PRO A 150 -12.32 1.45 6.22
N ALA A 151 -12.55 0.19 6.60
CA ALA A 151 -11.45 -0.77 6.78
C ALA A 151 -10.77 -1.18 5.45
N CYS A 152 -11.53 -1.18 4.36
CA CYS A 152 -11.08 -1.73 3.06
C CYS A 152 -10.92 -0.69 1.95
N GLU A 153 -10.87 0.60 2.28
CA GLU A 153 -10.62 1.66 1.32
C GLU A 153 -9.16 2.14 1.34
N GLY A 154 -8.65 2.48 0.17
CA GLY A 154 -7.33 3.07 -0.01
C GLY A 154 -7.34 4.61 -0.01
N SER A 155 -6.16 5.22 -0.08
CA SER A 155 -5.95 6.66 -0.33
C SER A 155 -6.70 7.61 0.61
N SER A 156 -6.93 7.21 1.85
CA SER A 156 -7.63 8.00 2.88
C SER A 156 -9.09 8.34 2.54
N ILE A 157 -9.71 7.62 1.62
CA ILE A 157 -11.09 7.82 1.24
C ILE A 157 -12.02 7.49 2.41
N GLY A 158 -12.99 8.36 2.68
CA GLY A 158 -13.99 8.17 3.75
C GLY A 158 -13.47 8.44 5.16
N MET A 159 -12.24 8.92 5.33
CA MET A 159 -11.64 9.20 6.65
C MET A 159 -12.14 10.52 7.23
N ARG A 160 -12.40 10.52 8.55
CA ARG A 160 -12.75 11.73 9.32
C ARG A 160 -12.12 11.71 10.71
N LYS A 161 -11.50 12.83 11.10
CA LYS A 161 -11.06 13.09 12.47
C LYS A 161 -12.24 13.59 13.29
N VAL A 162 -12.41 13.06 14.50
CA VAL A 162 -13.55 13.34 15.38
C VAL A 162 -13.09 13.58 16.81
N GLY A 163 -13.78 14.47 17.53
CA GLY A 163 -13.44 14.85 18.90
C GLY A 163 -14.54 14.63 19.93
N ASN A 164 -15.70 14.07 19.54
CA ASN A 164 -16.80 13.80 20.46
C ASN A 164 -17.70 12.69 19.92
N ALA A 165 -18.64 12.23 20.75
CA ALA A 165 -19.56 11.15 20.42
C ALA A 165 -20.47 11.44 19.22
N GLY A 166 -20.95 12.67 19.09
CA GLY A 166 -21.81 13.06 17.96
C GLY A 166 -21.06 13.01 16.63
N GLU A 167 -19.86 13.59 16.58
CA GLU A 167 -18.98 13.52 15.40
C GLU A 167 -18.59 12.09 15.07
N LEU A 168 -18.32 11.23 16.07
CA LEU A 168 -18.01 9.83 15.88
C LEU A 168 -19.16 9.09 15.19
N GLN A 169 -20.41 9.32 15.63
CA GLN A 169 -21.60 8.72 15.05
C GLN A 169 -21.83 9.22 13.60
N GLU A 170 -21.70 10.52 13.35
CA GLU A 170 -21.80 11.08 12.00
C GLU A 170 -20.73 10.52 11.05
N ALA A 171 -19.49 10.39 11.54
CA ALA A 171 -18.41 9.82 10.77
C ALA A 171 -18.63 8.33 10.47
N PHE A 172 -19.20 7.57 11.39
CA PHE A 172 -19.63 6.18 11.15
C PHE A 172 -20.67 6.08 10.03
N VAL A 173 -21.71 6.90 10.07
CA VAL A 173 -22.74 6.93 9.01
C VAL A 173 -22.12 7.24 7.65
N PHE A 174 -21.23 8.22 7.60
CA PHE A 174 -20.53 8.58 6.37
C PHE A 174 -19.62 7.45 5.85
N ALA A 175 -18.80 6.87 6.73
CA ALA A 175 -17.86 5.82 6.37
C ALA A 175 -18.60 4.51 5.98
N SER A 176 -19.79 4.26 6.49
CA SER A 176 -20.63 3.11 6.14
C SER A 176 -21.10 3.10 4.68
N GLY A 177 -20.98 4.21 3.98
CA GLY A 177 -21.22 4.30 2.52
C GLY A 177 -20.08 3.71 1.66
N PHE A 178 -18.96 3.32 2.27
CA PHE A 178 -17.80 2.75 1.59
C PHE A 178 -17.64 1.25 1.88
N ALA A 179 -16.68 0.62 1.22
CA ALA A 179 -16.46 -0.81 1.35
C ALA A 179 -15.89 -1.23 2.72
N GLY A 180 -16.37 -2.34 3.23
CA GLY A 180 -15.89 -2.99 4.43
C GLY A 180 -16.49 -2.47 5.73
N SER A 181 -15.94 -2.94 6.84
CA SER A 181 -16.31 -2.50 8.17
C SER A 181 -15.80 -1.07 8.44
N VAL A 182 -16.38 -0.39 9.42
CA VAL A 182 -15.95 0.94 9.84
C VAL A 182 -15.11 0.82 11.11
N LEU A 183 -13.93 1.42 11.08
CA LEU A 183 -12.94 1.41 12.15
C LEU A 183 -12.78 2.83 12.71
N ALA A 184 -12.71 2.95 14.03
CA ALA A 184 -12.22 4.16 14.70
C ALA A 184 -10.89 3.84 15.38
N GLU A 185 -9.90 4.70 15.18
CA GLU A 185 -8.58 4.59 15.83
C GLU A 185 -8.30 5.81 16.70
N SER A 186 -7.60 5.59 17.80
CA SER A 186 -7.05 6.69 18.59
C SER A 186 -6.20 7.61 17.72
N TRP A 187 -6.40 8.91 17.84
CA TRP A 187 -5.59 9.90 17.15
C TRP A 187 -4.19 9.96 17.77
N ILE A 188 -3.17 9.75 16.96
CA ILE A 188 -1.77 9.92 17.38
C ILE A 188 -1.30 11.30 16.93
N ALA A 189 -1.08 12.19 17.90
CA ALA A 189 -0.52 13.51 17.64
C ALA A 189 1.01 13.41 17.55
N GLY A 190 1.56 13.65 16.37
CA GLY A 190 3.01 13.58 16.18
C GLY A 190 3.40 13.53 14.71
N ALA A 191 4.55 12.92 14.45
CA ALA A 191 5.12 12.81 13.12
C ALA A 191 4.59 11.58 12.36
N GLU A 192 4.44 11.71 11.06
CA GLU A 192 4.08 10.62 10.16
C GLU A 192 5.29 10.19 9.34
N PHE A 193 5.48 8.87 9.25
CA PHE A 193 6.53 8.25 8.46
C PHE A 193 5.96 7.19 7.54
N THR A 194 6.66 6.96 6.44
CA THR A 194 6.43 5.80 5.59
C THR A 194 7.74 5.07 5.36
N VAL A 195 7.68 3.75 5.35
CA VAL A 195 8.84 2.87 5.14
C VAL A 195 8.53 1.95 3.97
N ALA A 196 9.26 2.13 2.88
CA ALA A 196 9.21 1.20 1.77
C ALA A 196 9.98 -0.08 2.12
N ILE A 197 9.39 -1.22 1.80
CA ILE A 197 10.01 -2.54 1.94
C ILE A 197 10.29 -3.06 0.53
N LEU A 198 11.51 -3.53 0.31
CA LEU A 198 11.95 -4.13 -0.94
C LEU A 198 12.74 -5.39 -0.63
N ASP A 199 12.25 -6.52 -1.13
CA ASP A 199 12.86 -7.83 -0.93
C ASP A 199 13.11 -8.17 0.55
N GLY A 200 12.13 -7.83 1.40
CA GLY A 200 12.15 -8.06 2.84
C GLY A 200 12.94 -7.06 3.67
N SER A 201 13.59 -6.08 3.03
CA SER A 201 14.42 -5.08 3.70
C SER A 201 13.83 -3.67 3.59
N ALA A 202 13.89 -2.91 4.69
CA ALA A 202 13.45 -1.52 4.71
C ALA A 202 14.41 -0.61 3.96
N LEU A 203 13.86 0.21 3.07
CA LEU A 203 14.55 1.35 2.47
C LEU A 203 14.57 2.54 3.46
N PRO A 204 15.36 3.59 3.20
CA PRO A 204 15.37 4.77 4.06
C PRO A 204 13.96 5.31 4.30
N PRO A 205 13.54 5.48 5.56
CA PRO A 205 12.22 6.03 5.90
C PRO A 205 12.05 7.46 5.38
N ILE A 206 10.80 7.82 5.07
CA ILE A 206 10.42 9.17 4.66
C ILE A 206 9.53 9.75 5.75
N ARG A 207 9.84 10.95 6.20
CA ARG A 207 8.96 11.76 7.04
C ARG A 207 8.05 12.59 6.16
N LEU A 208 6.75 12.59 6.48
CA LEU A 208 5.72 13.33 5.81
C LEU A 208 5.34 14.55 6.63
N GLU A 209 5.42 15.73 6.05
CA GLU A 209 4.95 16.99 6.64
C GLU A 209 3.89 17.58 5.73
N THR A 210 2.65 17.57 6.16
CA THR A 210 1.51 18.11 5.42
C THR A 210 0.91 19.30 6.13
N GLY A 211 0.34 20.25 5.37
CA GLY A 211 -0.48 21.34 5.91
C GLY A 211 -1.91 20.90 6.26
N HIS A 212 -2.28 19.65 5.97
CA HIS A 212 -3.58 19.07 6.32
C HIS A 212 -3.53 18.44 7.71
N ASP A 213 -4.70 18.20 8.32
CA ASP A 213 -4.80 17.55 9.63
C ASP A 213 -4.19 16.14 9.62
N PHE A 214 -4.24 15.46 8.47
CA PHE A 214 -3.60 14.17 8.22
C PHE A 214 -3.23 14.03 6.73
N TYR A 215 -2.45 12.99 6.39
CA TYR A 215 -2.02 12.71 5.02
C TYR A 215 -3.16 12.09 4.21
N ASP A 216 -4.09 12.95 3.80
CA ASP A 216 -5.30 12.62 3.03
C ASP A 216 -5.03 12.46 1.52
N PHE A 217 -6.10 12.24 0.73
CA PHE A 217 -6.01 12.08 -0.71
C PHE A 217 -5.38 13.30 -1.40
N ASP A 218 -5.79 14.51 -0.99
CA ASP A 218 -5.24 15.74 -1.56
C ASP A 218 -3.75 15.90 -1.26
N ALA A 219 -3.33 15.60 -0.04
CA ALA A 219 -1.94 15.62 0.36
C ALA A 219 -1.11 14.56 -0.38
N LYS A 220 -1.72 13.37 -0.66
CA LYS A 220 -1.05 12.27 -1.36
C LYS A 220 -0.84 12.52 -2.86
N TYR A 221 -1.81 13.14 -3.54
CA TYR A 221 -1.85 13.11 -5.00
C TYR A 221 -2.06 14.47 -5.69
N ILE A 222 -2.62 15.47 -5.01
CA ILE A 222 -3.04 16.74 -5.60
C ILE A 222 -2.22 17.91 -5.07
N SER A 223 -2.03 17.99 -3.75
CA SER A 223 -1.35 19.10 -3.10
C SER A 223 0.17 19.02 -3.21
N ASN A 224 0.78 20.13 -3.63
CA ASN A 224 2.24 20.32 -3.57
C ASN A 224 2.71 20.88 -2.21
N SER A 225 1.82 21.01 -1.23
CA SER A 225 2.15 21.51 0.12
C SER A 225 2.77 20.45 1.03
N THR A 226 2.64 19.17 0.71
CA THR A 226 3.28 18.09 1.46
C THR A 226 4.78 18.08 1.21
N ARG A 227 5.55 18.12 2.29
CA ARG A 227 7.00 17.99 2.27
C ARG A 227 7.40 16.58 2.61
N TYR A 228 8.34 16.04 1.84
CA TYR A 228 8.89 14.72 2.02
C TYR A 228 10.36 14.84 2.43
N LEU A 229 10.70 14.35 3.61
CA LEU A 229 12.06 14.40 4.15
C LEU A 229 12.69 13.02 4.12
N CYS A 230 13.74 12.87 3.30
CA CYS A 230 14.57 11.67 3.24
C CYS A 230 16.03 12.10 3.00
N PRO A 231 16.91 12.00 4.00
CA PRO A 231 16.74 11.37 5.34
C PRO A 231 15.61 11.97 6.17
N CYS A 232 14.98 11.13 6.99
CA CYS A 232 13.76 11.50 7.73
C CYS A 232 14.01 12.36 9.00
N GLY A 233 15.26 12.61 9.34
CA GLY A 233 15.65 13.45 10.48
C GLY A 233 15.62 12.77 11.85
N LEU A 234 15.33 11.48 11.92
CA LEU A 234 15.44 10.71 13.17
C LEU A 234 16.90 10.41 13.54
N PRO A 235 17.22 10.31 14.85
CA PRO A 235 18.47 9.70 15.28
C PRO A 235 18.62 8.27 14.75
N VAL A 236 19.84 7.81 14.54
CA VAL A 236 20.15 6.51 13.91
C VAL A 236 19.45 5.35 14.62
N GLU A 237 19.42 5.35 15.95
CA GLU A 237 18.78 4.31 16.74
C GLU A 237 17.26 4.28 16.53
N LYS A 238 16.63 5.46 16.44
CA LYS A 238 15.19 5.59 16.16
C LYS A 238 14.83 5.23 14.72
N GLU A 239 15.67 5.59 13.78
CA GLU A 239 15.49 5.19 12.38
C GLU A 239 15.58 3.66 12.24
N ASN A 240 16.54 3.02 12.92
CA ASN A 240 16.67 1.56 12.93
C ASN A 240 15.48 0.88 13.61
N GLU A 241 14.99 1.42 14.72
CA GLU A 241 13.76 0.95 15.38
C GLU A 241 12.56 1.00 14.43
N LEU A 242 12.39 2.12 13.71
CA LEU A 242 11.32 2.30 12.72
C LEU A 242 11.43 1.30 11.57
N LYS A 243 12.61 1.13 11.01
CA LYS A 243 12.87 0.15 9.94
C LYS A 243 12.53 -1.27 10.39
N GLN A 244 13.01 -1.67 11.55
CA GLN A 244 12.75 -2.99 12.10
C GLN A 244 11.27 -3.22 12.37
N LEU A 245 10.56 -2.24 12.92
CA LEU A 245 9.11 -2.32 13.13
C LEU A 245 8.36 -2.52 11.81
N ALA A 246 8.73 -1.78 10.76
CA ALA A 246 8.12 -1.89 9.45
C ALA A 246 8.37 -3.26 8.80
N GLU A 247 9.58 -3.79 8.90
CA GLU A 247 9.93 -5.14 8.42
C GLU A 247 9.12 -6.22 9.14
N LEU A 248 9.02 -6.14 10.48
CA LEU A 248 8.22 -7.07 11.28
C LEU A 248 6.73 -6.97 10.95
N ALA A 249 6.21 -5.75 10.78
CA ALA A 249 4.81 -5.52 10.42
C ALA A 249 4.45 -6.11 9.05
N PHE A 250 5.34 -5.93 8.08
CA PHE A 250 5.19 -6.47 6.72
C PHE A 250 5.22 -8.01 6.72
N ALA A 251 6.19 -8.58 7.42
CA ALA A 251 6.33 -10.03 7.56
C ALA A 251 5.16 -10.67 8.32
N ALA A 252 4.64 -10.02 9.38
CA ALA A 252 3.53 -10.54 10.18
C ALA A 252 2.25 -10.75 9.37
N VAL A 253 1.98 -9.89 8.38
CA VAL A 253 0.84 -10.02 7.44
C VAL A 253 1.12 -11.10 6.38
N GLY A 254 2.36 -11.53 6.22
CA GLY A 254 2.80 -12.48 5.20
C GLY A 254 3.12 -11.82 3.86
N CYS A 255 3.34 -10.53 3.84
CA CYS A 255 3.68 -9.77 2.64
C CYS A 255 5.04 -10.17 2.07
N ARG A 256 5.20 -10.00 0.76
CA ARG A 256 6.40 -10.39 0.00
C ARG A 256 6.76 -9.36 -1.08
N GLY A 257 7.99 -9.47 -1.56
CA GLY A 257 8.53 -8.69 -2.67
C GLY A 257 8.70 -7.24 -2.29
N TRP A 258 7.68 -6.44 -2.43
CA TRP A 258 7.73 -5.02 -2.16
C TRP A 258 6.42 -4.51 -1.54
N GLY A 259 6.50 -3.36 -0.91
CA GLY A 259 5.36 -2.71 -0.29
C GLY A 259 5.77 -1.48 0.49
N ARG A 260 4.85 -0.96 1.27
CA ARG A 260 5.06 0.22 2.09
C ARG A 260 4.29 0.07 3.41
N VAL A 261 4.92 0.46 4.51
CA VAL A 261 4.31 0.49 5.84
C VAL A 261 4.23 1.94 6.32
N ASP A 262 3.05 2.39 6.69
CA ASP A 262 2.80 3.74 7.19
C ASP A 262 2.75 3.71 8.72
N VAL A 263 3.41 4.69 9.36
CA VAL A 263 3.68 4.69 10.80
C VAL A 263 3.52 6.12 11.35
N MET A 264 2.89 6.24 12.53
CA MET A 264 2.91 7.47 13.31
C MET A 264 3.92 7.36 14.44
N GLN A 265 4.51 8.49 14.83
CA GLN A 265 5.31 8.61 16.05
C GLN A 265 4.65 9.63 16.96
N ASP A 266 4.39 9.26 18.23
CA ASP A 266 3.85 10.20 19.20
C ASP A 266 4.92 11.18 19.72
N GLN A 267 4.50 12.11 20.59
CA GLN A 267 5.39 13.11 21.18
C GLN A 267 6.43 12.52 22.14
N GLN A 268 6.22 11.29 22.61
CA GLN A 268 7.15 10.55 23.46
C GLN A 268 8.14 9.70 22.64
N GLY A 269 8.01 9.71 21.31
CA GLY A 269 8.88 8.98 20.39
C GLY A 269 8.49 7.53 20.15
N LYS A 270 7.30 7.09 20.58
CA LYS A 270 6.79 5.75 20.32
C LYS A 270 6.16 5.66 18.94
N PHE A 271 6.47 4.59 18.21
CA PHE A 271 5.90 4.31 16.89
C PHE A 271 4.62 3.50 16.97
N TYR A 272 3.69 3.78 16.03
CA TYR A 272 2.41 3.12 15.89
C TYR A 272 2.15 2.80 14.43
N LEU A 273 1.96 1.53 14.11
CA LEU A 273 1.64 1.06 12.78
C LEU A 273 0.24 1.48 12.34
N LEU A 274 0.10 2.05 11.16
CA LEU A 274 -1.20 2.46 10.61
C LEU A 274 -1.74 1.46 9.60
N GLU A 275 -0.98 1.20 8.54
CA GLU A 275 -1.39 0.32 7.44
C GLU A 275 -0.18 -0.23 6.68
N VAL A 276 -0.41 -1.32 5.95
CA VAL A 276 0.48 -1.86 4.94
C VAL A 276 -0.14 -1.68 3.56
N ASN A 277 0.68 -1.30 2.59
CA ASN A 277 0.29 -1.11 1.21
C ASN A 277 1.10 -2.09 0.34
N THR A 278 0.41 -3.03 -0.32
CA THR A 278 1.05 -4.14 -1.03
C THR A 278 1.33 -3.86 -2.51
N VAL A 279 0.71 -2.83 -3.10
CA VAL A 279 1.00 -2.34 -4.46
C VAL A 279 1.12 -0.81 -4.41
N PRO A 280 2.24 -0.28 -3.89
CA PRO A 280 2.45 1.16 -3.80
C PRO A 280 2.51 1.84 -5.17
N GLY A 281 2.21 3.14 -5.21
CA GLY A 281 2.35 3.95 -6.40
C GLY A 281 3.79 4.00 -6.93
N MET A 282 3.93 4.18 -8.23
CA MET A 282 5.21 4.24 -8.96
C MET A 282 5.27 5.48 -9.87
N THR A 283 4.63 6.57 -9.46
CA THR A 283 4.72 7.88 -10.12
C THR A 283 5.93 8.67 -9.60
N ASP A 284 6.21 9.81 -10.21
CA ASP A 284 7.25 10.75 -9.79
C ASP A 284 7.01 11.37 -8.39
N HIS A 285 5.76 11.38 -7.90
CA HIS A 285 5.39 11.78 -6.54
C HIS A 285 5.30 10.62 -5.55
N SER A 286 5.58 9.40 -5.99
CA SER A 286 5.41 8.21 -5.17
C SER A 286 6.57 7.99 -4.20
N LEU A 287 6.24 7.42 -3.05
CA LEU A 287 7.15 7.33 -1.90
C LEU A 287 8.19 6.20 -2.06
N VAL A 288 7.82 5.07 -2.66
CA VAL A 288 8.77 3.96 -2.85
C VAL A 288 9.90 4.35 -3.82
N PRO A 289 9.65 4.97 -4.99
CA PRO A 289 10.72 5.49 -5.84
C PRO A 289 11.62 6.51 -5.12
N MET A 290 11.05 7.37 -4.28
CA MET A 290 11.80 8.35 -3.49
C MET A 290 12.74 7.67 -2.49
N ALA A 291 12.27 6.68 -1.75
CA ALA A 291 13.08 5.91 -0.82
C ALA A 291 14.19 5.12 -1.53
N ALA A 292 13.89 4.51 -2.67
CA ALA A 292 14.87 3.81 -3.50
C ALA A 292 15.99 4.75 -3.98
N LYS A 293 15.63 5.94 -4.45
CA LYS A 293 16.60 6.97 -4.86
C LYS A 293 17.50 7.39 -3.69
N ALA A 294 16.96 7.56 -2.51
CA ALA A 294 17.73 7.87 -1.30
C ALA A 294 18.70 6.74 -0.93
N ALA A 295 18.38 5.49 -1.26
CA ALA A 295 19.25 4.34 -1.12
C ALA A 295 20.29 4.18 -2.27
N GLY A 296 20.34 5.14 -3.22
CA GLY A 296 21.23 5.07 -4.37
C GLY A 296 20.74 4.16 -5.51
N MET A 297 19.48 3.76 -5.50
CA MET A 297 18.86 2.91 -6.51
C MET A 297 18.09 3.76 -7.52
N SER A 298 18.36 3.58 -8.82
CA SER A 298 17.57 4.23 -9.87
C SER A 298 16.17 3.63 -9.97
N PHE A 299 15.25 4.36 -10.60
CA PHE A 299 13.89 3.86 -10.84
C PHE A 299 13.89 2.55 -11.66
N ASP A 300 14.75 2.47 -12.68
CA ASP A 300 14.88 1.27 -13.49
C ASP A 300 15.40 0.08 -12.68
N GLN A 301 16.35 0.29 -11.78
CA GLN A 301 16.84 -0.74 -10.87
C GLN A 301 15.77 -1.19 -9.87
N LEU A 302 14.98 -0.25 -9.34
CA LEU A 302 13.83 -0.56 -8.48
C LEU A 302 12.82 -1.46 -9.20
N VAL A 303 12.42 -1.09 -10.41
CA VAL A 303 11.46 -1.84 -11.21
C VAL A 303 11.96 -3.26 -11.50
N LEU A 304 13.23 -3.43 -11.90
CA LEU A 304 13.82 -4.76 -12.10
C LEU A 304 13.90 -5.57 -10.82
N THR A 305 14.17 -4.93 -9.68
CA THR A 305 14.23 -5.64 -8.39
C THR A 305 12.83 -6.15 -8.01
N VAL A 306 11.80 -5.34 -8.18
CA VAL A 306 10.40 -5.76 -7.96
C VAL A 306 10.03 -6.92 -8.90
N LEU A 307 10.39 -6.82 -10.19
CA LEU A 307 10.14 -7.88 -11.17
C LEU A 307 10.85 -9.19 -10.77
N GLY A 308 12.05 -9.10 -10.20
CA GLY A 308 12.81 -10.24 -9.69
C GLY A 308 12.07 -11.05 -8.63
N GLY A 309 11.20 -10.43 -7.87
CA GLY A 309 10.34 -11.08 -6.88
C GLY A 309 9.38 -12.13 -7.46
N THR A 310 9.18 -12.16 -8.77
CA THR A 310 8.36 -13.19 -9.45
C THR A 310 9.00 -14.59 -9.45
N ASP A 311 10.28 -14.72 -9.14
CA ASP A 311 11.01 -16.00 -9.16
C ASP A 311 10.70 -16.89 -7.98
N GLY A 312 10.15 -16.37 -6.91
CA GLY A 312 9.80 -17.10 -5.69
C GLY A 312 8.30 -17.44 -5.59
N ASN A 313 7.58 -17.23 -6.66
CA ASN A 313 6.12 -17.45 -6.72
C ASN A 313 5.76 -18.72 -7.46
#